data_fdae23d415977dd19ca9bff88784d739
#
_entry.id   fdae23d415977dd19ca9bff88784d739
#
_cell.length_a   1.000
_cell.length_b   1.000
_cell.length_c   1.000
_cell.angle_alpha   90.00
_cell.angle_beta   90.00
_cell.angle_gamma   90.00
#
_symmetry.space_group_name_H-M   'P 1'
#
loop_
_entity.id
_entity.type
_entity.pdbx_description
1 polymer ?
#
loop_
_entity_poly.entity_id
_entity_poly.type
_entity_poly.pdbx_seq_one_letter_code
_entity_poly.pdbx_strand_id
1 'polypeptide(L)'
;MDIPQTLALAVVALIAVLPEYAVDMYFTWQAGQHPESDYAHYAIANMTGANRLLIGVAWAAIAGIAWLKFRKAVTLTPERRTEVAFLGLATAYAFVIPIKGSLDWYDGIVLVGLYVWYIRIVSARPCVDCELDGPAAVIGAMRPGPRRLTTCAMFLFAAGVILADAELFSESLVATGKVFGVDEFLLVQWLAPIASEAPEFAVAIMFALRGNAGLALGSLLSAKLNQWTLLVGMIPGVYAASSGSFAQPIPMDAFQLHEILLTAAQSLLAVLLLVNLRLSVRGASLLFVLFAGQLLAPMILGALPESVPVPHDLAVNVAFSVAYLALTAALWFARPVAFAPLVRSMRREG
;
A
#
# COMPACT_ATOMS: atom_id res chain seq x y z
N MET A 1 23.55 7.26 22.17
CA MET A 1 22.79 6.14 21.55
C MET A 1 22.54 6.54 20.11
N ASP A 2 23.25 5.93 19.20
CA ASP A 2 22.94 6.08 17.79
C ASP A 2 21.70 5.25 17.52
N ILE A 3 20.62 5.91 17.11
CA ILE A 3 19.41 5.19 16.67
C ILE A 3 19.84 4.42 15.42
N PRO A 4 19.65 3.09 15.36
CA PRO A 4 19.98 2.34 14.17
C PRO A 4 19.31 3.00 12.95
N GLN A 5 20.04 3.16 11.86
CA GLN A 5 19.55 3.83 10.65
C GLN A 5 18.29 3.15 10.12
N THR A 6 18.13 1.85 10.32
CA THR A 6 16.94 1.08 10.06
C THR A 6 15.71 1.53 10.84
N LEU A 7 15.88 1.92 12.11
CA LEU A 7 14.78 2.49 12.89
C LEU A 7 14.42 3.90 12.39
N ALA A 8 15.44 4.70 12.03
CA ALA A 8 15.21 6.01 11.42
C ALA A 8 14.48 5.87 10.06
N LEU A 9 14.88 4.91 9.22
CA LEU A 9 14.19 4.61 7.95
C LEU A 9 12.76 4.10 8.17
N ALA A 10 12.52 3.26 9.19
CA ALA A 10 11.17 2.81 9.52
C ALA A 10 10.28 3.96 10.01
N VAL A 11 10.83 4.89 10.79
CA VAL A 11 10.11 6.11 11.21
C VAL A 11 9.87 7.05 10.03
N VAL A 12 10.84 7.22 9.14
CA VAL A 12 10.68 8.02 7.91
C VAL A 12 9.61 7.40 7.00
N ALA A 13 9.63 6.08 6.82
CA ALA A 13 8.60 5.38 6.04
C ALA A 13 7.21 5.53 6.68
N LEU A 14 7.11 5.47 8.01
CA LEU A 14 5.84 5.70 8.70
C LEU A 14 5.30 7.13 8.48
N ILE A 15 6.19 8.12 8.44
CA ILE A 15 5.79 9.52 8.23
C ILE A 15 5.45 9.78 6.75
N ALA A 16 6.16 9.14 5.83
CA ALA A 16 5.86 9.28 4.40
C ALA A 16 4.44 8.80 4.06
N VAL A 17 3.98 7.70 4.67
CA VAL A 17 2.62 7.18 4.50
C VAL A 17 1.58 7.83 5.44
N LEU A 18 1.97 8.80 6.27
CA LEU A 18 1.08 9.45 7.23
C LEU A 18 -0.15 10.13 6.58
N PRO A 19 -0.07 10.76 5.39
CA PRO A 19 -1.24 11.34 4.74
C PRO A 19 -2.33 10.30 4.49
N GLU A 20 -1.96 9.11 4.02
CA GLU A 20 -2.91 8.02 3.80
C GLU A 20 -3.50 7.50 5.11
N TYR A 21 -2.65 7.33 6.16
CA TYR A 21 -3.15 6.99 7.49
C TYR A 21 -4.15 8.00 8.02
N ALA A 22 -3.89 9.28 7.81
CA ALA A 22 -4.78 10.33 8.29
C ALA A 22 -6.16 10.25 7.63
N VAL A 23 -6.22 10.00 6.32
CA VAL A 23 -7.48 9.84 5.57
C VAL A 23 -8.21 8.55 5.98
N ASP A 24 -7.51 7.40 6.00
CA ASP A 24 -8.12 6.12 6.38
C ASP A 24 -8.62 6.11 7.81
N MET A 25 -7.84 6.66 8.75
CA MET A 25 -8.25 6.71 10.15
C MET A 25 -9.37 7.72 10.38
N TYR A 26 -9.42 8.80 9.61
CA TYR A 26 -10.54 9.72 9.63
C TYR A 26 -11.85 9.01 9.22
N PHE A 27 -11.87 8.38 8.04
CA PHE A 27 -13.06 7.66 7.59
C PHE A 27 -13.43 6.51 8.55
N THR A 28 -12.45 5.78 9.05
CA THR A 28 -12.67 4.69 10.02
C THR A 28 -13.26 5.21 11.34
N TRP A 29 -12.77 6.34 11.83
CA TRP A 29 -13.29 6.97 13.04
C TRP A 29 -14.73 7.45 12.86
N GLN A 30 -15.02 8.12 11.74
CA GLN A 30 -16.37 8.58 11.40
C GLN A 30 -17.34 7.39 11.22
N ALA A 31 -16.88 6.29 10.64
CA ALA A 31 -17.67 5.05 10.52
C ALA A 31 -18.15 4.53 11.88
N GLY A 32 -17.31 4.59 12.92
CA GLY A 32 -17.67 4.18 14.26
C GLY A 32 -18.63 5.16 14.96
N GLN A 33 -18.50 6.47 14.68
CA GLN A 33 -19.37 7.50 15.20
C GLN A 33 -20.74 7.54 14.49
N HIS A 34 -20.78 7.20 13.21
CA HIS A 34 -21.94 7.28 12.33
C HIS A 34 -22.15 5.95 11.57
N PRO A 35 -22.62 4.88 12.24
CA PRO A 35 -22.73 3.54 11.65
C PRO A 35 -23.67 3.46 10.43
N GLU A 36 -24.61 4.39 10.31
CA GLU A 36 -25.58 4.46 9.18
C GLU A 36 -25.02 5.22 7.94
N SER A 37 -23.76 5.65 8.00
CA SER A 37 -23.13 6.41 6.92
C SER A 37 -22.25 5.51 6.05
N ASP A 38 -21.83 6.05 4.90
CA ASP A 38 -20.92 5.35 3.97
C ASP A 38 -19.43 5.43 4.36
N TYR A 39 -19.10 5.99 5.54
CA TYR A 39 -17.71 6.16 5.95
C TYR A 39 -16.93 4.85 6.05
N ALA A 40 -17.58 3.74 6.45
CA ALA A 40 -16.95 2.42 6.45
C ALA A 40 -16.56 1.99 5.02
N HIS A 41 -17.42 2.28 4.04
CA HIS A 41 -17.17 2.01 2.62
C HIS A 41 -16.00 2.85 2.10
N TYR A 42 -15.91 4.13 2.50
CA TYR A 42 -14.81 5.02 2.12
C TYR A 42 -13.46 4.57 2.70
N ALA A 43 -13.42 4.12 3.95
CA ALA A 43 -12.20 3.57 4.55
C ALA A 43 -11.68 2.35 3.76
N ILE A 44 -12.56 1.40 3.41
CA ILE A 44 -12.18 0.23 2.61
C ILE A 44 -11.80 0.63 1.18
N ALA A 45 -12.49 1.61 0.58
CA ALA A 45 -12.18 2.13 -0.75
C ALA A 45 -10.77 2.73 -0.82
N ASN A 46 -10.42 3.63 0.11
CA ASN A 46 -9.10 4.27 0.15
C ASN A 46 -8.00 3.24 0.37
N MET A 47 -8.14 2.38 1.38
CA MET A 47 -7.20 1.31 1.70
C MET A 47 -6.95 0.36 0.51
N THR A 48 -8.00 -0.11 -0.17
CA THR A 48 -7.84 -1.03 -1.31
C THR A 48 -7.32 -0.31 -2.56
N GLY A 49 -7.78 0.91 -2.81
CA GLY A 49 -7.35 1.76 -3.91
C GLY A 49 -5.86 2.09 -3.86
N ALA A 50 -5.37 2.60 -2.73
CA ALA A 50 -3.95 2.90 -2.50
C ALA A 50 -3.07 1.67 -2.73
N ASN A 51 -3.44 0.57 -2.12
CA ASN A 51 -2.72 -0.69 -2.24
C ASN A 51 -2.64 -1.21 -3.69
N ARG A 52 -3.68 -0.99 -4.51
CA ARG A 52 -3.69 -1.38 -5.92
C ARG A 52 -2.93 -0.39 -6.80
N LEU A 53 -3.02 0.91 -6.48
CA LEU A 53 -2.34 1.99 -7.20
C LEU A 53 -0.81 1.84 -7.13
N LEU A 54 -0.27 1.54 -5.94
CA LEU A 54 1.16 1.28 -5.77
C LEU A 54 1.69 0.21 -6.72
N ILE A 55 1.01 -0.94 -6.80
CA ILE A 55 1.43 -2.07 -7.64
C ILE A 55 1.16 -1.77 -9.12
N GLY A 56 -0.04 -1.30 -9.44
CA GLY A 56 -0.50 -1.15 -10.82
C GLY A 56 0.15 0.03 -11.52
N VAL A 57 0.38 1.13 -10.82
CA VAL A 57 0.90 2.37 -11.42
C VAL A 57 2.34 2.62 -11.00
N ALA A 58 2.62 2.72 -9.69
CA ALA A 58 3.94 3.16 -9.26
C ALA A 58 5.05 2.16 -9.61
N TRP A 59 4.88 0.86 -9.31
CA TRP A 59 5.87 -0.15 -9.68
C TRP A 59 6.05 -0.25 -11.19
N ALA A 60 4.96 -0.12 -11.95
CA ALA A 60 5.00 -0.15 -13.41
C ALA A 60 5.74 1.06 -13.98
N ALA A 61 5.51 2.26 -13.41
CA ALA A 61 6.22 3.47 -13.82
C ALA A 61 7.73 3.35 -13.57
N ILE A 62 8.16 2.87 -12.39
CA ILE A 62 9.57 2.67 -12.07
C ILE A 62 10.22 1.67 -13.03
N ALA A 63 9.56 0.54 -13.30
CA ALA A 63 10.06 -0.46 -14.24
C ALA A 63 10.09 0.07 -15.69
N GLY A 64 9.10 0.87 -16.08
CA GLY A 64 9.02 1.57 -17.36
C GLY A 64 10.18 2.53 -17.54
N ILE A 65 10.44 3.41 -16.57
CA ILE A 65 11.57 4.37 -16.58
C ILE A 65 12.90 3.62 -16.68
N ALA A 66 13.10 2.57 -15.87
CA ALA A 66 14.32 1.75 -15.89
C ALA A 66 14.57 1.14 -17.27
N TRP A 67 13.50 0.64 -17.91
CA TRP A 67 13.63 0.03 -19.25
C TRP A 67 13.79 1.06 -20.35
N LEU A 68 13.02 2.16 -20.36
CA LEU A 68 13.07 3.18 -21.39
C LEU A 68 14.43 3.91 -21.40
N LYS A 69 14.91 4.31 -20.21
CA LYS A 69 16.11 5.12 -20.07
C LYS A 69 17.39 4.29 -20.05
N PHE A 70 17.37 3.13 -19.39
CA PHE A 70 18.58 2.34 -19.11
C PHE A 70 18.56 0.94 -19.75
N ARG A 71 17.46 0.52 -20.38
CA ARG A 71 17.27 -0.81 -21.00
C ARG A 71 17.52 -1.96 -20.01
N LYS A 72 17.24 -1.76 -18.74
CA LYS A 72 17.46 -2.73 -17.66
C LYS A 72 16.15 -3.05 -16.94
N ALA A 73 16.06 -4.28 -16.43
CA ALA A 73 15.04 -4.61 -15.45
C ALA A 73 15.41 -4.02 -14.09
N VAL A 74 14.40 -3.75 -13.26
CA VAL A 74 14.64 -3.32 -11.88
C VAL A 74 15.09 -4.52 -11.06
N THR A 75 16.21 -4.40 -10.35
CA THR A 75 16.72 -5.42 -9.43
C THR A 75 16.75 -4.86 -8.02
N LEU A 76 16.21 -5.63 -7.09
CA LEU A 76 16.25 -5.32 -5.66
C LEU A 76 17.48 -5.95 -5.03
N THR A 77 17.98 -5.34 -3.96
CA THR A 77 19.08 -5.90 -3.17
C THR A 77 18.62 -7.14 -2.39
N PRO A 78 19.52 -8.08 -2.04
CA PRO A 78 19.17 -9.30 -1.32
C PRO A 78 18.43 -9.08 0.00
N GLU A 79 18.71 -7.96 0.69
CA GLU A 79 18.08 -7.57 1.95
C GLU A 79 16.55 -7.39 1.80
N ARG A 80 16.08 -7.00 0.61
CA ARG A 80 14.66 -6.83 0.28
C ARG A 80 13.86 -8.14 0.23
N ARG A 81 14.53 -9.31 0.30
CA ARG A 81 13.85 -10.61 0.42
C ARG A 81 12.92 -10.68 1.62
N THR A 82 13.31 -10.08 2.73
CA THR A 82 12.48 -10.04 3.94
C THR A 82 11.17 -9.31 3.69
N GLU A 83 11.21 -8.15 3.03
CA GLU A 83 10.01 -7.38 2.69
C GLU A 83 9.08 -8.14 1.74
N VAL A 84 9.65 -8.78 0.70
CA VAL A 84 8.86 -9.64 -0.22
C VAL A 84 8.23 -10.82 0.53
N ALA A 85 8.94 -11.43 1.47
CA ALA A 85 8.45 -12.55 2.27
C ALA A 85 7.28 -12.11 3.19
N PHE A 86 7.45 -11.00 3.91
CA PHE A 86 6.40 -10.48 4.79
C PHE A 86 5.19 -9.94 4.00
N LEU A 87 5.41 -9.33 2.83
CA LEU A 87 4.32 -8.95 1.94
C LEU A 87 3.57 -10.21 1.45
N GLY A 88 4.28 -11.29 1.16
CA GLY A 88 3.67 -12.59 0.83
C GLY A 88 2.82 -13.15 1.96
N LEU A 89 3.30 -13.11 3.22
CA LEU A 89 2.54 -13.54 4.39
C LEU A 89 1.28 -12.67 4.62
N ALA A 90 1.43 -11.35 4.56
CA ALA A 90 0.31 -10.43 4.69
C ALA A 90 -0.74 -10.65 3.60
N THR A 91 -0.29 -10.88 2.36
CA THR A 91 -1.17 -11.18 1.22
C THR A 91 -1.88 -12.52 1.41
N ALA A 92 -1.19 -13.55 1.88
CA ALA A 92 -1.82 -14.84 2.19
C ALA A 92 -2.90 -14.70 3.28
N TYR A 93 -2.62 -13.90 4.31
CA TYR A 93 -3.59 -13.62 5.36
C TYR A 93 -4.78 -12.80 4.85
N ALA A 94 -4.54 -11.84 3.95
CA ALA A 94 -5.59 -10.99 3.40
C ALA A 94 -6.71 -11.76 2.67
N PHE A 95 -6.44 -12.98 2.16
CA PHE A 95 -7.49 -13.86 1.62
C PHE A 95 -8.44 -14.41 2.69
N VAL A 96 -8.03 -14.44 3.95
CA VAL A 96 -8.87 -14.91 5.05
C VAL A 96 -10.05 -13.96 5.28
N ILE A 97 -9.84 -12.65 5.11
CA ILE A 97 -10.84 -11.60 5.35
C ILE A 97 -12.10 -11.80 4.47
N PRO A 98 -12.01 -11.86 3.13
CA PRO A 98 -13.19 -12.09 2.29
C PRO A 98 -13.79 -13.51 2.46
N ILE A 99 -12.98 -14.53 2.82
CA ILE A 99 -13.49 -15.89 3.05
C ILE A 99 -14.36 -15.94 4.31
N LYS A 100 -13.99 -15.25 5.39
CA LYS A 100 -14.79 -15.19 6.61
C LYS A 100 -15.86 -14.10 6.59
N GLY A 101 -15.79 -13.13 5.66
CA GLY A 101 -16.79 -12.10 5.46
C GLY A 101 -16.71 -10.90 6.39
N SER A 102 -15.60 -10.70 7.11
CA SER A 102 -15.45 -9.60 8.08
C SER A 102 -14.00 -9.20 8.28
N LEU A 103 -13.78 -7.96 8.75
CA LEU A 103 -12.48 -7.47 9.24
C LEU A 103 -12.63 -7.16 10.73
N ASP A 104 -12.11 -8.07 11.55
CA ASP A 104 -12.28 -8.06 13.00
C ASP A 104 -11.02 -7.57 13.73
N TRP A 105 -11.15 -7.26 15.02
CA TRP A 105 -10.05 -6.81 15.86
C TRP A 105 -8.85 -7.79 15.91
N TYR A 106 -9.08 -9.09 15.82
CA TYR A 106 -8.01 -10.09 15.81
C TYR A 106 -7.23 -10.11 14.49
N ASP A 107 -7.86 -9.73 13.36
CA ASP A 107 -7.14 -9.50 12.10
C ASP A 107 -6.14 -8.35 12.26
N GLY A 108 -6.57 -7.29 12.97
CA GLY A 108 -5.69 -6.20 13.33
C GLY A 108 -4.48 -6.66 14.11
N ILE A 109 -4.66 -7.51 15.13
CA ILE A 109 -3.54 -8.07 15.90
C ILE A 109 -2.59 -8.88 15.02
N VAL A 110 -3.10 -9.70 14.11
CA VAL A 110 -2.26 -10.51 13.22
C VAL A 110 -1.47 -9.61 12.28
N LEU A 111 -2.11 -8.66 11.61
CA LEU A 111 -1.48 -7.79 10.62
C LEU A 111 -0.46 -6.84 11.26
N VAL A 112 -0.81 -6.20 12.38
CA VAL A 112 0.12 -5.36 13.15
C VAL A 112 1.26 -6.22 13.71
N GLY A 113 0.97 -7.43 14.19
CA GLY A 113 1.97 -8.38 14.67
C GLY A 113 2.98 -8.77 13.58
N LEU A 114 2.52 -8.99 12.34
CA LEU A 114 3.39 -9.24 11.18
C LEU A 114 4.33 -8.04 10.93
N TYR A 115 3.80 -6.82 10.99
CA TYR A 115 4.61 -5.62 10.81
C TYR A 115 5.65 -5.44 11.91
N VAL A 116 5.25 -5.62 13.18
CA VAL A 116 6.17 -5.57 14.32
C VAL A 116 7.25 -6.64 14.22
N TRP A 117 6.91 -7.85 13.78
CA TRP A 117 7.88 -8.91 13.55
C TRP A 117 8.87 -8.52 12.44
N TYR A 118 8.37 -8.02 11.30
CA TYR A 118 9.21 -7.48 10.23
C TYR A 118 10.18 -6.41 10.75
N ILE A 119 9.68 -5.39 11.45
CA ILE A 119 10.51 -4.30 12.00
C ILE A 119 11.59 -4.84 12.94
N ARG A 120 11.29 -5.81 13.80
CA ARG A 120 12.27 -6.43 14.69
C ARG A 120 13.43 -7.11 13.95
N ILE A 121 13.14 -7.76 12.81
CA ILE A 121 14.18 -8.40 11.98
C ILE A 121 15.03 -7.34 11.30
N VAL A 122 14.40 -6.36 10.66
CA VAL A 122 15.12 -5.32 9.91
C VAL A 122 15.92 -4.40 10.82
N SER A 123 15.43 -4.07 12.02
CA SER A 123 16.13 -3.24 13.00
C SER A 123 17.39 -3.89 13.59
N ALA A 124 17.54 -5.21 13.46
CA ALA A 124 18.73 -5.93 13.91
C ALA A 124 19.86 -5.92 12.86
N ARG A 125 19.63 -5.40 11.67
CA ARG A 125 20.64 -5.35 10.60
C ARG A 125 21.61 -4.19 10.78
N PRO A 126 22.89 -4.34 10.34
CA PRO A 126 23.85 -3.25 10.38
C PRO A 126 23.41 -2.10 9.48
N CYS A 127 23.73 -0.88 9.91
CA CYS A 127 23.46 0.32 9.13
C CYS A 127 24.41 0.40 7.92
N VAL A 128 23.86 0.75 6.79
CA VAL A 128 24.63 1.19 5.61
C VAL A 128 24.63 2.71 5.64
N ASP A 129 25.82 3.33 5.54
CA ASP A 129 25.92 4.79 5.46
C ASP A 129 25.19 5.29 4.21
N CYS A 130 24.23 6.19 4.42
CA CYS A 130 23.53 6.86 3.33
C CYS A 130 24.25 8.16 2.97
N GLU A 131 24.57 8.37 1.71
CA GLU A 131 24.96 9.68 1.23
C GLU A 131 23.77 10.64 1.38
N LEU A 132 23.99 11.71 2.14
CA LEU A 132 22.98 12.74 2.38
C LEU A 132 23.23 13.91 1.44
N ASP A 133 22.20 14.30 0.69
CA ASP A 133 22.24 15.43 -0.22
C ASP A 133 21.30 16.55 0.21
N GLY A 134 21.58 17.79 -0.25
CA GLY A 134 20.73 18.95 -0.07
C GLY A 134 20.46 19.30 1.41
N PRO A 135 19.23 19.65 1.80
CA PRO A 135 18.89 20.02 3.18
C PRO A 135 19.19 18.92 4.20
N ALA A 136 19.08 17.64 3.79
CA ALA A 136 19.39 16.51 4.67
C ALA A 136 20.89 16.48 5.06
N ALA A 137 21.79 16.86 4.13
CA ALA A 137 23.23 16.96 4.42
C ALA A 137 23.53 18.07 5.45
N VAL A 138 22.84 19.21 5.35
CA VAL A 138 22.98 20.32 6.31
C VAL A 138 22.55 19.89 7.71
N ILE A 139 21.40 19.24 7.82
CA ILE A 139 20.88 18.71 9.11
C ILE A 139 21.81 17.60 9.62
N GLY A 140 22.28 16.73 8.74
CA GLY A 140 23.21 15.64 9.07
C GLY A 140 24.54 16.14 9.65
N ALA A 141 25.04 17.28 9.18
CA ALA A 141 26.28 17.91 9.66
C ALA A 141 26.14 18.59 11.04
N MET A 142 24.92 18.78 11.55
CA MET A 142 24.69 19.38 12.86
C MET A 142 25.18 18.46 14.00
N ARG A 143 25.50 19.08 15.17
CA ARG A 143 25.75 18.33 16.40
C ARG A 143 24.57 17.42 16.75
N PRO A 144 24.77 16.28 17.43
CA PRO A 144 23.71 15.30 17.70
C PRO A 144 22.44 15.86 18.38
N GLY A 145 22.58 16.79 19.33
CA GLY A 145 21.45 17.42 20.02
C GLY A 145 20.57 18.29 19.09
N PRO A 146 21.13 19.36 18.50
CA PRO A 146 20.42 20.19 17.52
C PRO A 146 19.86 19.39 16.35
N ARG A 147 20.62 18.43 15.78
CA ARG A 147 20.16 17.56 14.69
C ARG A 147 18.89 16.81 15.06
N ARG A 148 18.88 16.14 16.24
CA ARG A 148 17.70 15.40 16.72
C ARG A 148 16.51 16.33 16.93
N LEU A 149 16.73 17.49 17.57
CA LEU A 149 15.67 18.47 17.83
C LEU A 149 15.07 19.00 16.52
N THR A 150 15.91 19.40 15.56
CA THR A 150 15.45 19.90 14.25
C THR A 150 14.65 18.81 13.51
N THR A 151 15.17 17.58 13.44
CA THR A 151 14.49 16.46 12.79
C THR A 151 13.14 16.17 13.46
N CYS A 152 13.09 16.07 14.78
CA CYS A 152 11.83 15.84 15.51
C CYS A 152 10.84 17.00 15.31
N ALA A 153 11.29 18.24 15.36
CA ALA A 153 10.44 19.42 15.15
C ALA A 153 9.84 19.43 13.74
N MET A 154 10.64 19.15 12.70
CA MET A 154 10.15 19.05 11.32
C MET A 154 9.12 17.91 11.14
N PHE A 155 9.36 16.76 11.77
CA PHE A 155 8.42 15.65 11.72
C PHE A 155 7.11 15.96 12.44
N LEU A 156 7.18 16.53 13.65
CA LEU A 156 5.98 16.92 14.41
C LEU A 156 5.19 18.01 13.68
N PHE A 157 5.87 18.95 13.05
CA PHE A 157 5.24 19.99 12.24
C PHE A 157 4.52 19.37 11.03
N ALA A 158 5.21 18.51 10.25
CA ALA A 158 4.63 17.85 9.09
C ALA A 158 3.44 16.96 9.50
N ALA A 159 3.58 16.17 10.55
CA ALA A 159 2.50 15.32 11.07
C ALA A 159 1.31 16.17 11.55
N GLY A 160 1.56 17.29 12.24
CA GLY A 160 0.52 18.21 12.69
C GLY A 160 -0.27 18.82 11.54
N VAL A 161 0.42 19.24 10.45
CA VAL A 161 -0.24 19.78 9.25
C VAL A 161 -1.09 18.71 8.58
N ILE A 162 -0.54 17.50 8.37
CA ILE A 162 -1.25 16.39 7.71
C ILE A 162 -2.52 16.01 8.51
N LEU A 163 -2.42 15.86 9.82
CA LEU A 163 -3.56 15.52 10.66
C LEU A 163 -4.62 16.64 10.73
N ALA A 164 -4.18 17.91 10.74
CA ALA A 164 -5.10 19.04 10.73
C ALA A 164 -5.87 19.18 9.40
N ASP A 165 -5.27 18.74 8.28
CA ASP A 165 -5.87 18.84 6.95
C ASP A 165 -6.70 17.59 6.58
N ALA A 166 -6.53 16.48 7.28
CA ALA A 166 -7.13 15.19 6.92
C ALA A 166 -8.66 15.23 6.86
N GLU A 167 -9.32 15.86 7.83
CA GLU A 167 -10.77 16.02 7.86
C GLU A 167 -11.24 16.86 6.67
N LEU A 168 -10.67 18.07 6.50
CA LEU A 168 -11.05 18.98 5.43
C LEU A 168 -10.83 18.34 4.04
N PHE A 169 -9.73 17.66 3.84
CA PHE A 169 -9.43 16.96 2.61
C PHE A 169 -10.46 15.85 2.33
N SER A 170 -10.72 14.98 3.32
CA SER A 170 -11.64 13.85 3.19
C SER A 170 -13.07 14.29 2.90
N GLU A 171 -13.57 15.27 3.66
CA GLU A 171 -14.91 15.81 3.45
C GLU A 171 -15.06 16.57 2.13
N SER A 172 -14.03 17.33 1.73
CA SER A 172 -14.02 18.02 0.45
C SER A 172 -14.05 17.05 -0.73
N LEU A 173 -13.40 15.89 -0.59
CA LEU A 173 -13.39 14.84 -1.60
C LEU A 173 -14.78 14.24 -1.80
N VAL A 174 -15.46 13.89 -0.70
CA VAL A 174 -16.84 13.37 -0.71
C VAL A 174 -17.81 14.44 -1.25
N ALA A 175 -17.69 15.68 -0.79
CA ALA A 175 -18.52 16.79 -1.27
C ALA A 175 -18.33 17.06 -2.78
N THR A 176 -17.11 16.91 -3.28
CA THR A 176 -16.80 17.05 -4.71
C THR A 176 -17.54 16.00 -5.52
N GLY A 177 -17.57 14.73 -5.07
CA GLY A 177 -18.36 13.68 -5.71
C GLY A 177 -19.82 14.06 -5.86
N LYS A 178 -20.45 14.51 -4.75
CA LYS A 178 -21.85 14.93 -4.74
C LYS A 178 -22.13 16.10 -5.69
N VAL A 179 -21.24 17.08 -5.74
CA VAL A 179 -21.42 18.28 -6.61
C VAL A 179 -21.32 17.92 -8.09
N PHE A 180 -20.36 17.07 -8.45
CA PHE A 180 -20.13 16.68 -9.86
C PHE A 180 -20.95 15.46 -10.30
N GLY A 181 -21.73 14.83 -9.41
CA GLY A 181 -22.47 13.62 -9.70
C GLY A 181 -21.57 12.41 -10.03
N VAL A 182 -20.35 12.42 -9.47
CA VAL A 182 -19.41 11.30 -9.54
C VAL A 182 -19.58 10.47 -8.28
N ASP A 183 -19.56 9.16 -8.42
CA ASP A 183 -19.63 8.24 -7.29
C ASP A 183 -18.51 8.55 -6.27
N GLU A 184 -18.90 8.85 -5.04
CA GLU A 184 -17.98 9.24 -3.97
C GLU A 184 -17.00 8.11 -3.64
N PHE A 185 -17.45 6.86 -3.72
CA PHE A 185 -16.61 5.69 -3.52
C PHE A 185 -15.45 5.67 -4.51
N LEU A 186 -15.71 5.94 -5.79
CA LEU A 186 -14.67 5.98 -6.84
C LEU A 186 -13.67 7.12 -6.60
N LEU A 187 -14.15 8.29 -6.16
CA LEU A 187 -13.26 9.39 -5.85
C LEU A 187 -12.36 9.07 -4.66
N VAL A 188 -12.92 8.53 -3.59
CA VAL A 188 -12.14 8.12 -2.41
C VAL A 188 -11.18 6.99 -2.77
N GLN A 189 -11.61 6.04 -3.60
CA GLN A 189 -10.78 4.89 -3.98
C GLN A 189 -9.58 5.26 -4.85
N TRP A 190 -9.69 6.30 -5.68
CA TRP A 190 -8.64 6.62 -6.66
C TRP A 190 -8.00 7.98 -6.45
N LEU A 191 -8.81 9.03 -6.23
CA LEU A 191 -8.27 10.39 -6.13
C LEU A 191 -7.59 10.63 -4.78
N ALA A 192 -8.15 10.09 -3.68
CA ALA A 192 -7.51 10.21 -2.37
C ALA A 192 -6.12 9.56 -2.35
N PRO A 193 -5.94 8.29 -2.78
CA PRO A 193 -4.62 7.67 -2.85
C PRO A 193 -3.66 8.38 -3.81
N ILE A 194 -4.12 8.88 -4.95
CA ILE A 194 -3.25 9.66 -5.85
C ILE A 194 -2.70 10.89 -5.14
N ALA A 195 -3.52 11.59 -4.37
CA ALA A 195 -3.12 12.79 -3.66
C ALA A 195 -2.20 12.47 -2.47
N SER A 196 -2.58 11.49 -1.64
CA SER A 196 -1.82 11.11 -0.44
C SER A 196 -0.47 10.46 -0.76
N GLU A 197 -0.39 9.69 -1.84
CA GLU A 197 0.82 8.99 -2.30
C GLU A 197 1.70 9.81 -3.25
N ALA A 198 1.23 10.97 -3.72
CA ALA A 198 1.96 11.81 -4.67
C ALA A 198 3.41 12.13 -4.23
N PRO A 199 3.70 12.44 -2.95
CA PRO A 199 5.07 12.68 -2.50
C PRO A 199 5.97 11.46 -2.65
N GLU A 200 5.48 10.26 -2.32
CA GLU A 200 6.21 9.00 -2.45
C GLU A 200 6.49 8.67 -3.92
N PHE A 201 5.49 8.84 -4.78
CA PHE A 201 5.64 8.64 -6.21
C PHE A 201 6.68 9.60 -6.81
N ALA A 202 6.64 10.87 -6.43
CA ALA A 202 7.61 11.87 -6.90
C ALA A 202 9.04 11.49 -6.53
N VAL A 203 9.27 11.09 -5.27
CA VAL A 203 10.59 10.65 -4.79
C VAL A 203 11.04 9.37 -5.49
N ALA A 204 10.18 8.37 -5.63
CA ALA A 204 10.50 7.13 -6.31
C ALA A 204 10.84 7.36 -7.79
N ILE A 205 10.06 8.19 -8.50
CA ILE A 205 10.32 8.58 -9.90
C ILE A 205 11.67 9.29 -10.00
N MET A 206 11.98 10.21 -9.09
CA MET A 206 13.27 10.90 -9.05
C MET A 206 14.45 9.91 -8.93
N PHE A 207 14.37 8.93 -8.02
CA PHE A 207 15.39 7.91 -7.89
C PHE A 207 15.53 7.06 -9.17
N ALA A 208 14.40 6.65 -9.76
CA ALA A 208 14.42 5.88 -11.00
C ALA A 208 15.07 6.66 -12.16
N LEU A 209 14.73 7.95 -12.30
CA LEU A 209 15.31 8.83 -13.31
C LEU A 209 16.83 9.05 -13.13
N ARG A 210 17.33 8.98 -11.90
CA ARG A 210 18.76 9.05 -11.56
C ARG A 210 19.48 7.70 -11.71
N GLY A 211 18.80 6.64 -12.16
CA GLY A 211 19.39 5.30 -12.37
C GLY A 211 19.25 4.36 -11.16
N ASN A 212 18.69 4.82 -10.06
CA ASN A 212 18.54 4.07 -8.81
C ASN A 212 17.15 3.38 -8.72
N ALA A 213 16.71 2.73 -9.82
CA ALA A 213 15.39 2.09 -9.88
C ALA A 213 15.20 0.99 -8.83
N GLY A 214 16.27 0.31 -8.37
CA GLY A 214 16.22 -0.66 -7.29
C GLY A 214 15.86 -0.03 -5.95
N LEU A 215 16.42 1.15 -5.65
CA LEU A 215 16.08 1.93 -4.45
C LEU A 215 14.63 2.43 -4.52
N ALA A 216 14.23 2.97 -5.68
CA ALA A 216 12.87 3.43 -5.93
C ALA A 216 11.83 2.32 -5.71
N LEU A 217 12.00 1.16 -6.34
CA LEU A 217 11.10 0.02 -6.15
C LEU A 217 11.14 -0.51 -4.71
N GLY A 218 12.31 -0.47 -4.06
CA GLY A 218 12.46 -0.87 -2.67
C GLY A 218 11.70 0.02 -1.70
N SER A 219 11.67 1.35 -1.89
CA SER A 219 10.86 2.25 -1.07
C SER A 219 9.36 2.00 -1.24
N LEU A 220 8.89 1.86 -2.48
CA LEU A 220 7.49 1.53 -2.76
C LEU A 220 7.08 0.13 -2.25
N LEU A 221 8.00 -0.83 -2.21
CA LEU A 221 7.76 -2.15 -1.60
C LEU A 221 7.58 -2.02 -0.08
N SER A 222 8.40 -1.20 0.58
CA SER A 222 8.28 -0.93 2.01
C SER A 222 6.97 -0.21 2.34
N ALA A 223 6.56 0.78 1.54
CA ALA A 223 5.28 1.46 1.67
C ALA A 223 4.12 0.45 1.51
N LYS A 224 4.14 -0.37 0.46
CA LYS A 224 3.14 -1.42 0.24
C LYS A 224 3.03 -2.40 1.41
N LEU A 225 4.16 -2.84 1.96
CA LEU A 225 4.16 -3.73 3.13
C LEU A 225 3.54 -3.05 4.35
N ASN A 226 3.89 -1.79 4.61
CA ASN A 226 3.33 -1.00 5.70
C ASN A 226 1.81 -0.89 5.56
N GLN A 227 1.32 -0.44 4.40
CA GLN A 227 -0.11 -0.29 4.13
C GLN A 227 -0.86 -1.62 4.24
N TRP A 228 -0.31 -2.69 3.66
CA TRP A 228 -0.96 -4.02 3.64
C TRP A 228 -0.86 -4.78 4.96
N THR A 229 -0.20 -4.22 5.98
CA THR A 229 -0.09 -4.77 7.33
C THR A 229 -0.56 -3.78 8.39
N LEU A 230 0.24 -2.75 8.67
CA LEU A 230 -0.03 -1.84 9.78
C LEU A 230 -1.29 -1.00 9.54
N LEU A 231 -1.45 -0.40 8.35
CA LEU A 231 -2.62 0.44 8.02
C LEU A 231 -3.90 -0.40 8.11
N VAL A 232 -3.99 -1.49 7.34
CA VAL A 232 -5.17 -2.38 7.36
C VAL A 232 -5.43 -2.91 8.77
N GLY A 233 -4.37 -3.28 9.50
CA GLY A 233 -4.46 -3.80 10.87
C GLY A 233 -4.93 -2.78 11.90
N MET A 234 -4.77 -1.47 11.65
CA MET A 234 -5.26 -0.42 12.54
C MET A 234 -6.76 -0.15 12.38
N ILE A 235 -7.34 -0.40 11.20
CA ILE A 235 -8.74 -0.11 10.90
C ILE A 235 -9.70 -0.70 11.96
N PRO A 236 -9.69 -2.01 12.26
CA PRO A 236 -10.65 -2.55 13.23
C PRO A 236 -10.44 -2.00 14.65
N GLY A 237 -9.21 -1.67 15.03
CA GLY A 237 -8.91 -1.06 16.33
C GLY A 237 -9.45 0.37 16.46
N VAL A 238 -9.29 1.18 15.42
CA VAL A 238 -9.81 2.57 15.38
C VAL A 238 -11.33 2.57 15.33
N TYR A 239 -11.93 1.69 14.52
CA TYR A 239 -13.38 1.50 14.48
C TYR A 239 -13.94 1.10 15.86
N ALA A 240 -13.33 0.12 16.53
CA ALA A 240 -13.73 -0.31 17.86
C ALA A 240 -13.62 0.81 18.90
N ALA A 241 -12.56 1.63 18.83
CA ALA A 241 -12.36 2.76 19.73
C ALA A 241 -13.42 3.85 19.51
N SER A 242 -13.82 4.13 18.26
CA SER A 242 -14.81 5.16 17.94
C SER A 242 -16.25 4.70 18.17
N SER A 243 -16.57 3.44 17.89
CA SER A 243 -17.91 2.87 18.13
C SER A 243 -18.15 2.46 19.59
N GLY A 244 -17.09 2.41 20.41
CA GLY A 244 -17.17 1.95 21.80
C GLY A 244 -17.36 0.43 21.96
N SER A 245 -17.21 -0.38 20.90
CA SER A 245 -17.45 -1.81 20.90
C SER A 245 -16.37 -2.57 20.14
N PHE A 246 -15.67 -3.48 20.83
CA PHE A 246 -14.74 -4.43 20.19
C PHE A 246 -15.46 -5.68 19.63
N ALA A 247 -16.73 -5.85 19.92
CA ALA A 247 -17.48 -7.05 19.49
C ALA A 247 -17.99 -6.94 18.04
N GLN A 248 -18.04 -5.74 17.49
CA GLN A 248 -18.57 -5.50 16.16
C GLN A 248 -17.42 -5.23 15.17
N PRO A 249 -17.32 -6.01 14.07
CA PRO A 249 -16.41 -5.70 13.00
C PRO A 249 -16.85 -4.44 12.27
N ILE A 250 -15.93 -3.81 11.52
CA ILE A 250 -16.31 -2.72 10.60
C ILE A 250 -17.34 -3.25 9.59
N PRO A 251 -18.44 -2.52 9.34
CA PRO A 251 -19.45 -2.93 8.38
C PRO A 251 -18.85 -3.03 6.96
N MET A 252 -19.06 -4.15 6.30
CA MET A 252 -18.65 -4.39 4.92
C MET A 252 -19.73 -5.18 4.18
N ASP A 253 -20.03 -4.78 2.97
CA ASP A 253 -20.90 -5.53 2.08
C ASP A 253 -20.09 -6.50 1.18
N ALA A 254 -20.80 -7.20 0.29
CA ALA A 254 -20.16 -8.11 -0.64
C ALA A 254 -19.19 -7.41 -1.60
N PHE A 255 -19.45 -6.13 -1.95
CA PHE A 255 -18.60 -5.39 -2.86
C PHE A 255 -17.24 -5.08 -2.22
N GLN A 256 -17.21 -4.58 -0.97
CA GLN A 256 -15.95 -4.31 -0.26
C GLN A 256 -15.14 -5.59 0.00
N LEU A 257 -15.80 -6.70 0.30
CA LEU A 257 -15.11 -8.00 0.44
C LEU A 257 -14.43 -8.43 -0.86
N HIS A 258 -15.07 -8.19 -2.02
CA HIS A 258 -14.46 -8.47 -3.32
C HIS A 258 -13.36 -7.46 -3.69
N GLU A 259 -13.43 -6.21 -3.23
CA GLU A 259 -12.35 -5.24 -3.34
C GLU A 259 -11.08 -5.71 -2.60
N ILE A 260 -11.24 -6.24 -1.38
CA ILE A 260 -10.14 -6.85 -0.61
C ILE A 260 -9.60 -8.09 -1.33
N LEU A 261 -10.48 -8.96 -1.84
CA LEU A 261 -10.08 -10.15 -2.61
C LEU A 261 -9.27 -9.77 -3.86
N LEU A 262 -9.73 -8.80 -4.62
CA LEU A 262 -9.06 -8.29 -5.82
C LEU A 262 -7.69 -7.72 -5.48
N THR A 263 -7.59 -6.95 -4.40
CA THR A 263 -6.33 -6.37 -3.91
C THR A 263 -5.35 -7.46 -3.46
N ALA A 264 -5.84 -8.49 -2.77
CA ALA A 264 -5.04 -9.65 -2.38
C ALA A 264 -4.55 -10.45 -3.60
N ALA A 265 -5.43 -10.68 -4.59
CA ALA A 265 -5.06 -11.39 -5.82
C ALA A 265 -4.00 -10.64 -6.64
N GLN A 266 -4.14 -9.31 -6.79
CA GLN A 266 -3.13 -8.46 -7.42
C GLN A 266 -1.80 -8.49 -6.64
N SER A 267 -1.85 -8.40 -5.32
CA SER A 267 -0.67 -8.44 -4.46
C SER A 267 0.04 -9.79 -4.56
N LEU A 268 -0.69 -10.89 -4.67
CA LEU A 268 -0.11 -12.23 -4.84
C LEU A 268 0.66 -12.36 -6.15
N LEU A 269 0.09 -11.88 -7.26
CA LEU A 269 0.80 -11.83 -8.56
C LEU A 269 2.06 -10.97 -8.47
N ALA A 270 1.97 -9.81 -7.83
CA ALA A 270 3.10 -8.90 -7.66
C ALA A 270 4.22 -9.52 -6.82
N VAL A 271 3.89 -10.19 -5.71
CA VAL A 271 4.84 -10.95 -4.88
C VAL A 271 5.53 -12.03 -5.70
N LEU A 272 4.78 -12.81 -6.49
CA LEU A 272 5.34 -13.85 -7.34
C LEU A 272 6.32 -13.29 -8.38
N LEU A 273 6.01 -12.17 -9.00
CA LEU A 273 6.89 -11.49 -9.95
C LEU A 273 8.19 -10.98 -9.30
N LEU A 274 8.14 -10.62 -7.99
CA LEU A 274 9.27 -10.12 -7.21
C LEU A 274 10.05 -11.20 -6.46
N VAL A 275 9.61 -12.44 -6.43
CA VAL A 275 10.26 -13.54 -5.69
C VAL A 275 11.77 -13.65 -5.99
N ASN A 276 12.16 -13.40 -7.24
CA ASN A 276 13.58 -13.43 -7.66
C ASN A 276 14.25 -12.04 -7.56
N LEU A 277 13.66 -11.10 -6.78
CA LEU A 277 14.17 -9.74 -6.58
C LEU A 277 14.38 -8.98 -7.90
N ARG A 278 13.64 -9.31 -8.92
CA ARG A 278 13.76 -8.70 -10.24
C ARG A 278 12.38 -8.47 -10.86
N LEU A 279 12.07 -7.19 -11.13
CA LEU A 279 10.87 -6.81 -11.87
C LEU A 279 11.24 -6.46 -13.31
N SER A 280 10.79 -7.27 -14.25
CA SER A 280 10.95 -6.99 -15.67
C SER A 280 9.88 -6.01 -16.16
N VAL A 281 10.17 -5.29 -17.24
CA VAL A 281 9.16 -4.41 -17.87
C VAL A 281 7.92 -5.20 -18.30
N ARG A 282 8.06 -6.44 -18.77
CA ARG A 282 6.93 -7.29 -19.15
C ARG A 282 6.02 -7.61 -17.95
N GLY A 283 6.62 -7.98 -16.79
CA GLY A 283 5.88 -8.20 -15.56
C GLY A 283 5.18 -6.94 -15.06
N ALA A 284 5.89 -5.81 -15.12
CA ALA A 284 5.34 -4.51 -14.76
C ALA A 284 4.21 -4.06 -15.69
N SER A 285 4.37 -4.25 -17.01
CA SER A 285 3.29 -3.96 -17.99
C SER A 285 2.08 -4.85 -17.76
N LEU A 286 2.26 -6.12 -17.40
CA LEU A 286 1.16 -7.02 -17.05
C LEU A 286 0.36 -6.48 -15.84
N LEU A 287 1.06 -6.07 -14.77
CA LEU A 287 0.41 -5.46 -13.60
C LEU A 287 -0.35 -4.18 -13.96
N PHE A 288 0.25 -3.32 -14.79
CA PHE A 288 -0.39 -2.09 -15.26
C PHE A 288 -1.62 -2.33 -16.11
N VAL A 289 -1.54 -3.24 -17.10
CA VAL A 289 -2.67 -3.55 -18.00
C VAL A 289 -3.84 -4.14 -17.24
N LEU A 290 -3.58 -5.06 -16.31
CA LEU A 290 -4.63 -5.62 -15.46
C LEU A 290 -5.24 -4.55 -14.55
N PHE A 291 -4.40 -3.68 -13.96
CA PHE A 291 -4.86 -2.56 -13.15
C PHE A 291 -5.70 -1.57 -13.97
N ALA A 292 -5.22 -1.15 -15.14
CA ALA A 292 -5.96 -0.25 -16.02
C ALA A 292 -7.28 -0.88 -16.48
N GLY A 293 -7.26 -2.19 -16.76
CA GLY A 293 -8.47 -2.94 -17.13
C GLY A 293 -9.53 -2.92 -16.02
N GLN A 294 -9.14 -3.24 -14.78
CA GLN A 294 -10.08 -3.23 -13.64
C GLN A 294 -10.61 -1.83 -13.31
N LEU A 295 -9.80 -0.78 -13.54
CA LEU A 295 -10.20 0.60 -13.33
C LEU A 295 -11.17 1.09 -14.42
N LEU A 296 -10.87 0.78 -15.67
CA LEU A 296 -11.63 1.30 -16.83
C LEU A 296 -12.86 0.45 -17.16
N ALA A 297 -12.88 -0.85 -16.83
CA ALA A 297 -13.99 -1.73 -17.17
C ALA A 297 -15.35 -1.25 -16.64
N PRO A 298 -15.52 -0.88 -15.36
CA PRO A 298 -16.79 -0.35 -14.87
C PRO A 298 -17.22 0.93 -15.61
N MET A 299 -16.28 1.84 -15.89
CA MET A 299 -16.56 3.09 -16.61
C MET A 299 -17.00 2.83 -18.05
N ILE A 300 -16.34 1.90 -18.75
CA ILE A 300 -16.68 1.54 -20.13
C ILE A 300 -18.04 0.81 -20.18
N LEU A 301 -18.25 -0.11 -19.25
CA LEU A 301 -19.47 -0.88 -19.18
C LEU A 301 -20.66 0.00 -18.82
N GLY A 302 -20.51 0.92 -17.86
CA GLY A 302 -21.55 1.88 -17.46
C GLY A 302 -21.91 2.92 -18.55
N ALA A 303 -21.04 3.12 -19.54
CA ALA A 303 -21.31 3.99 -20.69
C ALA A 303 -22.08 3.27 -21.83
N LEU A 304 -22.31 1.95 -21.73
CA LEU A 304 -23.06 1.21 -22.71
C LEU A 304 -24.57 1.50 -22.60
N PRO A 305 -25.35 1.40 -23.73
CA PRO A 305 -26.81 1.55 -23.70
C PRO A 305 -27.46 0.53 -22.76
N GLU A 306 -28.52 0.93 -22.05
CA GLU A 306 -29.30 0.04 -21.14
C GLU A 306 -29.78 -1.26 -21.76
N SER A 307 -29.88 -1.32 -23.11
CA SER A 307 -30.22 -2.52 -23.84
C SER A 307 -29.16 -3.62 -23.84
N VAL A 308 -27.91 -3.28 -23.42
CA VAL A 308 -26.82 -4.24 -23.33
C VAL A 308 -26.77 -4.78 -21.91
N PRO A 309 -26.90 -6.09 -21.66
CA PRO A 309 -26.75 -6.65 -20.34
C PRO A 309 -25.29 -6.47 -19.87
N VAL A 310 -25.08 -5.57 -18.91
CA VAL A 310 -23.74 -5.25 -18.37
C VAL A 310 -23.50 -6.07 -17.12
N PRO A 311 -22.29 -6.66 -16.94
CA PRO A 311 -21.92 -7.25 -15.67
C PRO A 311 -21.96 -6.18 -14.57
N HIS A 312 -22.51 -6.53 -13.41
CA HIS A 312 -22.41 -5.67 -12.23
C HIS A 312 -20.93 -5.48 -11.83
N ASP A 313 -20.58 -4.37 -11.19
CA ASP A 313 -19.22 -4.06 -10.73
C ASP A 313 -18.60 -5.19 -9.90
N LEU A 314 -19.44 -5.88 -9.11
CA LEU A 314 -19.04 -7.09 -8.40
C LEU A 314 -18.51 -8.19 -9.36
N ALA A 315 -19.17 -8.40 -10.49
CA ALA A 315 -18.72 -9.40 -11.47
C ALA A 315 -17.41 -9.00 -12.15
N VAL A 316 -17.16 -7.69 -12.32
CA VAL A 316 -15.89 -7.16 -12.83
C VAL A 316 -14.78 -7.46 -11.83
N ASN A 317 -14.98 -7.17 -10.54
CA ASN A 317 -14.01 -7.46 -9.49
C ASN A 317 -13.69 -8.96 -9.39
N VAL A 318 -14.70 -9.82 -9.48
CA VAL A 318 -14.52 -11.28 -9.51
C VAL A 318 -13.72 -11.71 -10.73
N ALA A 319 -14.05 -11.20 -11.93
CA ALA A 319 -13.36 -11.56 -13.17
C ALA A 319 -11.87 -11.19 -13.11
N PHE A 320 -11.53 -9.97 -12.63
CA PHE A 320 -10.13 -9.58 -12.48
C PHE A 320 -9.43 -10.34 -11.36
N SER A 321 -10.11 -10.66 -10.25
CA SER A 321 -9.54 -11.52 -9.20
C SER A 321 -9.17 -12.90 -9.75
N VAL A 322 -10.07 -13.52 -10.52
CA VAL A 322 -9.80 -14.80 -11.18
C VAL A 322 -8.65 -14.68 -12.19
N ALA A 323 -8.60 -13.59 -12.96
CA ALA A 323 -7.52 -13.35 -13.92
C ALA A 323 -6.15 -13.25 -13.21
N TYR A 324 -6.06 -12.47 -12.11
CA TYR A 324 -4.84 -12.38 -11.31
C TYR A 324 -4.43 -13.73 -10.73
N LEU A 325 -5.37 -14.50 -10.17
CA LEU A 325 -5.08 -15.82 -9.58
C LEU A 325 -4.68 -16.84 -10.64
N ALA A 326 -5.36 -16.87 -11.80
CA ALA A 326 -5.03 -17.76 -12.92
C ALA A 326 -3.63 -17.47 -13.48
N LEU A 327 -3.28 -16.19 -13.65
CA LEU A 327 -1.94 -15.77 -14.08
C LEU A 327 -0.88 -16.12 -13.02
N THR A 328 -1.19 -15.96 -11.75
CA THR A 328 -0.30 -16.38 -10.65
C THR A 328 -0.04 -17.88 -10.71
N ALA A 329 -1.09 -18.70 -10.85
CA ALA A 329 -0.96 -20.14 -10.99
C ALA A 329 -0.17 -20.53 -12.25
N ALA A 330 -0.47 -19.94 -13.41
CA ALA A 330 0.24 -20.20 -14.65
C ALA A 330 1.74 -19.88 -14.54
N LEU A 331 2.09 -18.74 -13.95
CA LEU A 331 3.50 -18.35 -13.73
C LEU A 331 4.21 -19.24 -12.71
N TRP A 332 3.49 -19.68 -11.68
CA TRP A 332 4.01 -20.62 -10.68
C TRP A 332 4.42 -21.96 -11.30
N PHE A 333 3.54 -22.55 -12.11
CA PHE A 333 3.84 -23.82 -12.77
C PHE A 333 4.87 -23.68 -13.91
N ALA A 334 4.93 -22.53 -14.58
CA ALA A 334 5.89 -22.26 -15.63
C ALA A 334 7.33 -22.01 -15.13
N ARG A 335 7.51 -21.60 -13.88
CA ARG A 335 8.81 -21.25 -13.30
C ARG A 335 8.92 -21.81 -11.89
N PRO A 336 9.78 -22.79 -11.63
CA PRO A 336 10.00 -23.29 -10.28
C PRO A 336 10.48 -22.11 -9.39
N VAL A 337 9.68 -21.75 -8.42
CA VAL A 337 9.96 -20.67 -7.48
C VAL A 337 10.66 -21.24 -6.27
N ALA A 338 11.86 -20.75 -5.97
CA ALA A 338 12.60 -21.15 -4.79
C ALA A 338 12.13 -20.29 -3.59
N PHE A 339 11.21 -20.83 -2.76
CA PHE A 339 10.77 -20.15 -1.52
C PHE A 339 11.78 -20.26 -0.36
N ALA A 340 12.66 -21.24 -0.40
CA ALA A 340 13.63 -21.46 0.67
C ALA A 340 14.45 -20.19 1.04
N PRO A 341 14.91 -19.36 0.08
CA PRO A 341 15.60 -18.12 0.41
C PRO A 341 14.70 -17.08 1.10
N LEU A 342 13.40 -17.02 0.76
CA LEU A 342 12.43 -16.12 1.40
C LEU A 342 12.17 -16.54 2.85
N VAL A 343 11.94 -17.83 3.08
CA VAL A 343 11.71 -18.36 4.44
C VAL A 343 12.94 -18.17 5.32
N ARG A 344 14.15 -18.36 4.77
CA ARG A 344 15.40 -18.11 5.51
C ARG A 344 15.55 -16.64 5.91
N SER A 345 15.17 -15.70 5.06
CA SER A 345 15.30 -14.27 5.34
C SER A 345 14.37 -13.77 6.48
N MET A 346 13.35 -14.56 6.84
CA MET A 346 12.46 -14.26 7.99
C MET A 346 13.02 -14.76 9.32
N ARG A 347 14.09 -15.57 9.30
CA ARG A 347 14.79 -15.98 10.52
C ARG A 347 15.87 -14.94 10.83
N ARG A 348 16.03 -14.59 12.13
CA ARG A 348 17.20 -13.84 12.55
C ARG A 348 18.44 -14.67 12.19
N GLU A 349 19.27 -14.15 11.31
CA GLU A 349 20.65 -14.59 11.23
C GLU A 349 21.30 -14.10 12.52
N GLY A 350 21.54 -15.04 13.42
CA GLY A 350 22.21 -14.81 14.70
C GLY A 350 23.68 -14.48 14.53
#